data_2e8a69ed86a54b415832b1e98c7a38ee
#
_entry.id   2e8a69ed86a54b415832b1e98c7a38ee
#
_cell.length_a   1.000
_cell.length_b   1.000
_cell.length_c   1.000
_cell.angle_alpha   90.00
_cell.angle_beta   90.00
_cell.angle_gamma   90.00
#
_symmetry.space_group_name_H-M   'P 1'
#
loop_
_entity.id
_entity.type
_entity.pdbx_description
1 polymer ?
#
loop_
_entity_poly.entity_id
_entity_poly.type
_entity_poly.pdbx_seq_one_letter_code
_entity_poly.pdbx_strand_id
1 'polypeptide(L)'
;MIGSNGALALPMSGSLPPDLQGTLFRAGPAWPWGSVGAGRGGAGDAGGARDAGGGGGVDELAGALHAVEFRDGRAVSYVRQESEADASVFWHAESVLALPEAGIPSQYSRFLEPEEFAGGLTVPIASHVHRLAADGGRLLFAVDDGAADGSEVDDGEGMFLRIGEWDATGALRSTQSVELERATWQHDIAVTAEHVVFIESPTTPLPEGHGGSSAVPFGWVPGAEGWVGVVPRGGGVGPATATLRWIRLDPCLVTHVLGAYDAPDGAIVLYVCCYGAPEVGQPVDLSASVVGPAGVGLSGIGGTLGVLERWRILGETIERVQVDERSVEYPRMDARLEGAAFRFGYSLETAWTAVPPASGARARAGAGGGGGDPEATPVGLLKFDLARNEIASWNPGPGRTPSEPLFVRAIDGHGDEEGWLLTVVDDVNRGASDIYVLDASTLGRGRPEAVVHLPARLPVRSHGEWVQADRYR
;
A
#
# COMPACT_ATOMS: atom_id res chain seq x y z
N MET A 1 -3.88 8.17 -28.44
CA MET A 1 -5.22 8.75 -28.26
C MET A 1 -6.22 7.61 -28.34
N ILE A 2 -6.63 7.05 -27.20
CA ILE A 2 -7.82 6.22 -27.09
C ILE A 2 -8.79 7.08 -26.30
N GLY A 3 -9.63 7.80 -27.06
CA GLY A 3 -10.66 8.67 -26.50
C GLY A 3 -11.81 7.86 -25.92
N SER A 4 -12.29 8.31 -24.80
CA SER A 4 -13.65 8.27 -24.24
C SER A 4 -14.57 7.09 -24.53
N ASN A 5 -14.95 6.39 -23.46
CA ASN A 5 -16.28 5.85 -23.19
C ASN A 5 -16.86 4.83 -24.19
N GLY A 6 -16.16 3.70 -24.35
CA GLY A 6 -16.80 2.46 -24.78
C GLY A 6 -16.63 1.44 -23.66
N ALA A 7 -17.70 1.11 -22.94
CA ALA A 7 -17.69 0.02 -21.97
C ALA A 7 -17.37 -1.28 -22.71
N LEU A 8 -16.11 -1.65 -22.73
CA LEU A 8 -15.65 -2.88 -23.34
C LEU A 8 -15.75 -3.97 -22.28
N ALA A 9 -16.67 -4.91 -22.46
CA ALA A 9 -16.68 -6.11 -21.62
C ALA A 9 -15.32 -6.80 -21.74
N LEU A 10 -14.64 -7.00 -20.60
CA LEU A 10 -13.32 -7.61 -20.57
C LEU A 10 -13.42 -9.12 -20.83
N PRO A 11 -12.48 -9.70 -21.60
CA PRO A 11 -12.37 -11.15 -21.71
C PRO A 11 -12.14 -11.78 -20.37
N MET A 12 -12.73 -12.95 -20.14
CA MET A 12 -12.58 -13.66 -18.88
C MET A 12 -12.60 -15.17 -19.07
N SER A 13 -11.99 -15.88 -18.12
CA SER A 13 -12.03 -17.33 -17.98
C SER A 13 -12.71 -17.68 -16.65
N GLY A 14 -13.43 -18.80 -16.59
CA GLY A 14 -14.22 -19.16 -15.39
C GLY A 14 -15.54 -18.41 -15.31
N SER A 15 -16.10 -18.30 -14.11
CA SER A 15 -17.38 -17.65 -13.86
C SER A 15 -17.26 -16.71 -12.67
N LEU A 16 -17.56 -15.44 -12.87
CA LEU A 16 -17.63 -14.49 -11.76
C LEU A 16 -18.80 -14.84 -10.84
N PRO A 17 -18.59 -14.81 -9.53
CA PRO A 17 -19.66 -14.95 -8.56
C PRO A 17 -20.75 -13.90 -8.81
N PRO A 18 -22.04 -14.28 -8.81
CA PRO A 18 -23.13 -13.35 -9.14
C PRO A 18 -23.30 -12.23 -8.11
N ASP A 19 -22.83 -12.44 -6.88
CA ASP A 19 -22.82 -11.46 -5.78
C ASP A 19 -21.61 -10.52 -5.80
N LEU A 20 -20.62 -10.80 -6.64
CA LEU A 20 -19.48 -9.89 -6.82
C LEU A 20 -19.89 -8.73 -7.76
N GLN A 21 -20.50 -7.70 -7.16
CA GLN A 21 -20.99 -6.52 -7.85
C GLN A 21 -20.42 -5.25 -7.26
N GLY A 22 -19.67 -4.51 -8.06
CA GLY A 22 -18.95 -3.32 -7.59
C GLY A 22 -17.82 -2.93 -8.51
N THR A 23 -16.93 -2.11 -8.01
CA THR A 23 -15.75 -1.65 -8.74
C THR A 23 -14.48 -1.89 -7.94
N LEU A 24 -13.50 -2.48 -8.58
CA LEU A 24 -12.13 -2.54 -8.10
C LEU A 24 -11.39 -1.29 -8.58
N PHE A 25 -10.95 -0.47 -7.65
CA PHE A 25 -10.04 0.64 -7.90
C PHE A 25 -8.62 0.26 -7.51
N ARG A 26 -7.63 0.71 -8.31
CA ARG A 26 -6.20 0.53 -8.05
C ARG A 26 -5.46 1.80 -8.39
N ALA A 27 -4.53 2.20 -7.51
CA ALA A 27 -3.53 3.22 -7.80
C ALA A 27 -2.20 2.54 -8.13
N GLY A 28 -1.28 3.26 -8.75
CA GLY A 28 0.08 2.79 -8.93
C GLY A 28 0.88 3.64 -9.90
N PRO A 29 2.23 3.54 -9.86
CA PRO A 29 3.07 4.31 -10.76
C PRO A 29 2.75 3.98 -12.22
N ALA A 30 2.75 5.00 -13.07
CA ALA A 30 2.70 4.82 -14.51
C ALA A 30 4.05 4.27 -14.95
N TRP A 31 4.10 3.00 -15.25
CA TRP A 31 5.31 2.40 -15.77
C TRP A 31 5.53 2.82 -17.22
N PRO A 32 6.72 3.30 -17.63
CA PRO A 32 7.04 3.52 -19.02
C PRO A 32 7.27 2.17 -19.71
N TRP A 33 6.21 1.46 -20.05
CA TRP A 33 6.27 0.25 -20.83
C TRP A 33 6.34 0.59 -22.31
N GLY A 34 7.54 0.95 -22.79
CA GLY A 34 7.77 1.23 -24.19
C GLY A 34 9.13 0.79 -24.69
N SER A 35 10.01 0.24 -23.86
CA SER A 35 11.39 -0.04 -24.25
C SER A 35 11.89 -1.48 -24.03
N VAL A 36 11.03 -2.46 -23.85
CA VAL A 36 11.43 -3.85 -24.14
C VAL A 36 11.30 -4.01 -25.65
N GLY A 37 12.43 -3.88 -26.36
CA GLY A 37 12.50 -3.84 -27.80
C GLY A 37 11.73 -4.97 -28.46
N ALA A 38 10.70 -4.61 -29.19
CA ALA A 38 10.29 -5.36 -30.33
C ALA A 38 11.46 -5.29 -31.33
N GLY A 39 12.28 -6.33 -31.38
CA GLY A 39 13.29 -6.53 -32.42
C GLY A 39 12.62 -6.56 -33.78
N ARG A 40 12.49 -5.40 -34.42
CA ARG A 40 12.36 -5.33 -35.89
C ARG A 40 13.75 -5.37 -36.46
N GLY A 41 14.11 -6.55 -36.96
CA GLY A 41 15.19 -6.64 -37.96
C GLY A 41 14.87 -5.72 -39.13
N GLY A 42 15.75 -4.77 -39.38
CA GLY A 42 15.74 -3.90 -40.54
C GLY A 42 17.14 -3.32 -40.66
N ALA A 43 17.93 -3.91 -41.54
CA ALA A 43 19.21 -3.38 -41.97
C ALA A 43 19.02 -2.06 -42.71
N GLY A 44 19.94 -1.08 -42.52
CA GLY A 44 20.08 0.01 -43.46
C GLY A 44 20.46 1.34 -42.82
N ASP A 45 21.70 1.57 -42.82
CA ASP A 45 22.47 2.71 -43.37
C ASP A 45 22.85 3.89 -42.43
N ALA A 46 24.08 4.23 -42.72
CA ALA A 46 24.95 5.19 -42.05
C ALA A 46 24.57 6.66 -42.22
N GLY A 47 24.99 7.47 -41.25
CA GLY A 47 25.42 8.81 -41.51
C GLY A 47 24.76 9.94 -40.72
N GLY A 48 25.54 10.65 -39.94
CA GLY A 48 25.22 12.03 -39.61
C GLY A 48 25.23 12.41 -38.14
N ALA A 49 26.41 12.76 -37.61
CA ALA A 49 26.55 13.50 -36.36
C ALA A 49 25.84 14.85 -36.46
N ARG A 50 25.01 15.20 -35.49
CA ARG A 50 24.76 16.60 -35.10
C ARG A 50 24.49 16.67 -33.61
N ASP A 51 25.34 17.45 -32.94
CA ASP A 51 25.14 17.99 -31.62
C ASP A 51 23.77 18.64 -31.50
N ALA A 52 23.06 18.26 -30.47
CA ALA A 52 22.03 19.10 -29.85
C ALA A 52 21.99 18.74 -28.35
N GLY A 53 22.63 19.63 -27.57
CA GLY A 53 22.38 19.70 -26.13
C GLY A 53 20.90 19.98 -25.90
N GLY A 54 20.27 19.05 -25.26
CA GLY A 54 18.91 19.15 -24.71
C GLY A 54 18.84 18.18 -23.55
N GLY A 55 18.90 18.73 -22.33
CA GLY A 55 18.63 17.98 -21.13
C GLY A 55 17.19 17.49 -21.23
N GLY A 56 17.02 16.25 -21.69
CA GLY A 56 15.76 15.52 -21.52
C GLY A 56 15.67 15.15 -20.05
N GLY A 57 14.94 15.97 -19.28
CA GLY A 57 14.44 15.54 -18.00
C GLY A 57 13.71 14.22 -18.25
N VAL A 58 13.99 13.18 -17.47
CA VAL A 58 13.10 12.04 -17.33
C VAL A 58 11.78 12.64 -16.91
N ASP A 59 10.77 12.60 -17.79
CA ASP A 59 9.41 12.99 -17.44
C ASP A 59 9.09 12.26 -16.12
N GLU A 60 8.72 13.04 -15.10
CA GLU A 60 8.25 12.51 -13.82
C GLU A 60 7.25 11.41 -14.12
N LEU A 61 7.48 10.22 -13.56
CA LEU A 61 6.68 9.04 -13.80
C LEU A 61 5.26 9.32 -13.25
N ALA A 62 4.39 9.83 -14.10
CA ALA A 62 3.00 10.06 -13.73
C ALA A 62 2.38 8.73 -13.30
N GLY A 63 1.70 8.72 -12.16
CA GLY A 63 0.92 7.58 -11.71
C GLY A 63 -0.29 7.32 -12.60
N ALA A 64 -1.00 6.24 -12.33
CA ALA A 64 -2.26 5.94 -12.98
C ALA A 64 -3.25 5.30 -12.01
N LEU A 65 -4.52 5.66 -12.18
CA LEU A 65 -5.65 5.02 -11.56
C LEU A 65 -6.30 4.05 -12.54
N HIS A 66 -6.75 2.93 -12.02
CA HIS A 66 -7.45 1.91 -12.77
C HIS A 66 -8.75 1.56 -12.07
N ALA A 67 -9.84 1.42 -12.84
CA ALA A 67 -11.13 0.98 -12.35
C ALA A 67 -11.65 -0.16 -13.22
N VAL A 68 -12.10 -1.24 -12.58
CA VAL A 68 -12.76 -2.37 -13.26
C VAL A 68 -14.11 -2.61 -12.60
N GLU A 69 -15.18 -2.43 -13.34
CA GLU A 69 -16.53 -2.65 -12.86
C GLU A 69 -16.98 -4.08 -13.10
N PHE A 70 -17.51 -4.71 -12.06
CA PHE A 70 -18.09 -6.04 -12.06
C PHE A 70 -19.60 -5.94 -11.88
N ARG A 71 -20.34 -6.54 -12.78
CA ARG A 71 -21.81 -6.52 -12.77
C ARG A 71 -22.37 -7.75 -13.51
N ASP A 72 -23.38 -8.38 -12.92
CA ASP A 72 -24.13 -9.49 -13.55
C ASP A 72 -23.22 -10.62 -14.04
N GLY A 73 -22.23 -11.02 -13.22
CA GLY A 73 -21.29 -12.08 -13.55
C GLY A 73 -20.30 -11.73 -14.68
N ARG A 74 -20.06 -10.45 -14.93
CA ARG A 74 -19.17 -9.95 -16.00
C ARG A 74 -18.32 -8.78 -15.49
N ALA A 75 -17.11 -8.66 -16.05
CA ALA A 75 -16.34 -7.42 -15.97
C ALA A 75 -16.75 -6.53 -17.15
N VAL A 76 -17.54 -5.49 -16.85
CA VAL A 76 -18.28 -4.73 -17.87
C VAL A 76 -17.55 -3.49 -18.34
N SER A 77 -16.60 -2.98 -17.58
CA SER A 77 -15.81 -1.81 -17.98
C SER A 77 -14.40 -1.83 -17.40
N TYR A 78 -13.50 -1.17 -18.10
CA TYR A 78 -12.16 -0.84 -17.64
C TYR A 78 -11.85 0.60 -17.98
N VAL A 79 -11.43 1.36 -16.99
CA VAL A 79 -11.01 2.76 -17.15
C VAL A 79 -9.58 2.90 -16.61
N ARG A 80 -8.76 3.68 -17.31
CA ARG A 80 -7.44 4.13 -16.86
C ARG A 80 -7.38 5.64 -16.94
N GLN A 81 -6.96 6.27 -15.85
CA GLN A 81 -6.76 7.71 -15.76
C GLN A 81 -5.33 8.00 -15.27
N GLU A 82 -4.62 8.90 -15.92
CA GLU A 82 -3.35 9.40 -15.42
C GLU A 82 -3.56 10.23 -14.15
N SER A 83 -2.68 10.08 -13.18
CA SER A 83 -2.76 10.71 -11.87
C SER A 83 -1.36 10.93 -11.31
N GLU A 84 -1.17 12.04 -10.61
CA GLU A 84 0.05 12.27 -9.83
C GLU A 84 0.04 11.48 -8.51
N ALA A 85 -1.14 11.03 -8.09
CA ALA A 85 -1.35 10.22 -6.91
C ALA A 85 -1.31 8.73 -7.26
N ASP A 86 -0.30 8.02 -6.81
CA ASP A 86 0.04 6.68 -7.25
C ASP A 86 0.22 5.65 -6.11
N ALA A 87 0.17 6.07 -4.84
CA ALA A 87 0.39 5.17 -3.71
C ALA A 87 -0.88 4.42 -3.30
N SER A 88 -1.99 5.13 -3.10
CA SER A 88 -3.24 4.50 -2.68
C SER A 88 -4.47 5.15 -3.30
N VAL A 89 -5.58 4.42 -3.23
CA VAL A 89 -6.89 4.89 -3.67
C VAL A 89 -7.95 4.37 -2.71
N PHE A 90 -8.93 5.24 -2.39
CA PHE A 90 -10.06 4.86 -1.55
C PHE A 90 -11.34 5.61 -1.97
N TRP A 91 -12.48 5.00 -1.63
CA TRP A 91 -13.80 5.58 -1.86
C TRP A 91 -14.29 6.31 -0.62
N HIS A 92 -14.68 7.58 -0.76
CA HIS A 92 -15.26 8.34 0.33
C HIS A 92 -16.17 9.45 -0.20
N ALA A 93 -17.28 9.71 0.51
CA ALA A 93 -18.21 10.78 0.18
C ALA A 93 -18.59 10.82 -1.31
N GLU A 94 -18.96 9.65 -1.88
CA GLU A 94 -19.36 9.48 -3.28
C GLU A 94 -18.26 9.73 -4.33
N SER A 95 -17.01 9.89 -3.91
CA SER A 95 -15.86 10.13 -4.78
C SER A 95 -14.74 9.11 -4.59
N VAL A 96 -13.94 8.95 -5.62
CA VAL A 96 -12.65 8.24 -5.58
C VAL A 96 -11.58 9.25 -5.20
N LEU A 97 -10.87 8.98 -4.10
CA LEU A 97 -9.75 9.79 -3.66
C LEU A 97 -8.45 9.01 -3.86
N ALA A 98 -7.49 9.60 -4.53
CA ALA A 98 -6.18 9.03 -4.78
C ALA A 98 -5.10 9.83 -4.06
N LEU A 99 -4.15 9.14 -3.47
CA LEU A 99 -3.08 9.72 -2.66
C LEU A 99 -1.71 9.35 -3.20
N PRO A 100 -0.77 10.29 -3.24
CA PRO A 100 0.65 9.98 -3.25
C PRO A 100 1.08 9.44 -1.89
N GLU A 101 2.34 9.05 -1.71
CA GLU A 101 2.86 8.56 -0.40
C GLU A 101 2.60 9.56 0.74
N ALA A 102 2.74 10.85 0.46
CA ALA A 102 2.32 11.94 1.32
C ALA A 102 1.87 13.12 0.46
N GLY A 103 0.65 13.61 0.64
CA GLY A 103 0.14 14.71 -0.18
C GLY A 103 -1.33 15.03 0.05
N ILE A 104 -1.81 15.98 -0.74
CA ILE A 104 -3.24 16.28 -0.82
C ILE A 104 -3.90 15.28 -1.77
N PRO A 105 -5.04 14.68 -1.41
CA PRO A 105 -5.76 13.77 -2.29
C PRO A 105 -6.15 14.43 -3.61
N SER A 106 -6.03 13.69 -4.70
CA SER A 106 -6.70 14.01 -5.96
C SER A 106 -8.05 13.34 -5.98
N GLN A 107 -9.10 14.10 -6.35
CA GLN A 107 -10.48 13.63 -6.36
C GLN A 107 -10.95 13.28 -7.76
N TYR A 108 -11.73 12.22 -7.88
CA TYR A 108 -12.28 11.72 -9.13
C TYR A 108 -13.70 11.19 -8.91
N SER A 109 -14.52 11.27 -9.97
CA SER A 109 -15.79 10.55 -10.01
C SER A 109 -15.58 9.03 -9.98
N ARG A 110 -16.64 8.25 -9.78
CA ARG A 110 -16.59 6.78 -9.88
C ARG A 110 -16.10 6.25 -11.25
N PHE A 111 -16.10 7.10 -12.27
CA PHE A 111 -15.61 6.80 -13.62
C PHE A 111 -14.19 7.30 -13.87
N LEU A 112 -13.51 7.72 -12.79
CA LEU A 112 -12.18 8.33 -12.81
C LEU A 112 -12.09 9.62 -13.63
N GLU A 113 -13.18 10.37 -13.75
CA GLU A 113 -13.14 11.74 -14.28
C GLU A 113 -12.62 12.67 -13.18
N PRO A 114 -11.61 13.51 -13.45
CA PRO A 114 -11.07 14.42 -12.44
C PRO A 114 -12.12 15.39 -11.90
N GLU A 115 -12.12 15.61 -10.59
CA GLU A 115 -12.99 16.54 -9.88
C GLU A 115 -12.16 17.49 -9.01
N GLU A 116 -12.74 18.62 -8.62
CA GLU A 116 -12.10 19.51 -7.64
C GLU A 116 -12.19 18.89 -6.24
N PHE A 117 -11.04 18.84 -5.53
CA PHE A 117 -10.99 18.27 -4.18
C PHE A 117 -11.75 19.16 -3.19
N ALA A 118 -12.83 18.64 -2.61
CA ALA A 118 -13.72 19.35 -1.69
C ALA A 118 -13.40 19.11 -0.19
N GLY A 119 -12.39 18.31 0.13
CA GLY A 119 -12.17 17.78 1.47
C GLY A 119 -11.57 18.73 2.51
N GLY A 120 -11.29 19.99 2.16
CA GLY A 120 -10.85 21.02 3.10
C GLY A 120 -9.51 20.77 3.81
N LEU A 121 -8.67 19.84 3.30
CA LEU A 121 -7.34 19.60 3.84
C LEU A 121 -6.40 20.74 3.47
N THR A 122 -5.64 21.21 4.44
CA THR A 122 -4.61 22.25 4.26
C THR A 122 -3.19 21.71 4.40
N VAL A 123 -3.05 20.45 4.83
CA VAL A 123 -1.77 19.77 5.01
C VAL A 123 -1.75 18.48 4.21
N PRO A 124 -0.57 18.06 3.71
CA PRO A 124 -0.38 16.73 3.13
C PRO A 124 -0.75 15.64 4.13
N ILE A 125 -1.40 14.58 3.67
CA ILE A 125 -1.70 13.39 4.49
C ILE A 125 -0.94 12.17 3.97
N ALA A 126 -0.74 11.17 4.83
CA ALA A 126 -0.13 9.91 4.46
C ALA A 126 -1.06 9.10 3.55
N SER A 127 -0.48 8.19 2.76
CA SER A 127 -1.21 7.38 1.79
C SER A 127 -2.15 6.35 2.41
N HIS A 128 -1.94 5.99 3.68
CA HIS A 128 -2.79 5.05 4.41
C HIS A 128 -3.92 5.78 5.13
N VAL A 129 -5.15 5.52 4.67
CA VAL A 129 -6.38 6.10 5.23
C VAL A 129 -7.23 4.97 5.79
N HIS A 130 -7.53 5.03 7.08
CA HIS A 130 -8.24 3.98 7.78
C HIS A 130 -9.75 4.21 7.75
N ARG A 131 -10.51 3.13 7.60
CA ARG A 131 -11.95 3.18 7.63
C ARG A 131 -12.46 3.12 9.08
N LEU A 132 -13.41 3.97 9.41
CA LEU A 132 -14.11 3.92 10.69
C LEU A 132 -15.38 3.08 10.52
N ALA A 133 -15.36 1.87 11.06
CA ALA A 133 -16.44 0.90 10.84
C ALA A 133 -17.80 1.34 11.41
N ALA A 134 -17.79 2.15 12.46
CA ALA A 134 -19.01 2.51 13.19
C ALA A 134 -19.97 3.41 12.38
N ASP A 135 -19.45 4.27 11.50
CA ASP A 135 -20.24 5.30 10.82
C ASP A 135 -19.84 5.56 9.37
N GLY A 136 -18.89 4.80 8.84
CA GLY A 136 -18.40 4.96 7.47
C GLY A 136 -17.45 6.12 7.27
N GLY A 137 -17.02 6.77 8.35
CA GLY A 137 -15.99 7.81 8.32
C GLY A 137 -14.61 7.29 7.96
N ARG A 138 -13.63 8.19 7.87
CA ARG A 138 -12.22 7.89 7.62
C ARG A 138 -11.35 8.56 8.67
N LEU A 139 -10.31 7.86 9.08
CA LEU A 139 -9.23 8.41 9.87
C LEU A 139 -8.02 8.63 8.97
N LEU A 140 -7.48 9.84 9.03
CA LEU A 140 -6.34 10.29 8.25
C LEU A 140 -5.24 10.71 9.22
N PHE A 141 -4.01 10.68 8.75
CA PHE A 141 -2.91 11.22 9.52
C PHE A 141 -1.87 11.89 8.63
N ALA A 142 -1.10 12.78 9.24
CA ALA A 142 -0.01 13.50 8.60
C ALA A 142 1.12 13.69 9.62
N VAL A 143 2.33 13.84 9.13
CA VAL A 143 3.45 14.33 9.93
C VAL A 143 3.93 15.63 9.32
N ASP A 144 3.96 16.69 10.09
CA ASP A 144 4.39 18.01 9.68
C ASP A 144 5.27 18.70 10.72
N ASP A 145 5.93 19.76 10.32
CA ASP A 145 6.81 20.60 11.15
C ASP A 145 6.08 21.73 11.90
N GLY A 146 4.75 21.71 11.93
CA GLY A 146 3.94 22.71 12.60
C GLY A 146 3.69 23.99 11.80
N ALA A 147 4.34 24.19 10.66
CA ALA A 147 4.22 25.40 9.85
C ALA A 147 2.93 25.48 9.01
N ALA A 148 2.16 24.40 8.94
CA ALA A 148 1.08 24.25 7.96
C ALA A 148 -0.23 25.01 8.30
N ASP A 149 -0.41 25.54 9.50
CA ASP A 149 -1.64 26.24 9.87
C ASP A 149 -1.61 27.76 9.71
N GLY A 150 -0.46 28.29 9.19
CA GLY A 150 -0.29 29.74 9.00
C GLY A 150 -0.20 30.52 10.30
N SER A 151 -0.14 29.86 11.46
CA SER A 151 0.29 30.50 12.68
C SER A 151 1.77 30.77 12.56
N GLU A 152 2.20 32.02 12.89
CA GLU A 152 3.60 32.29 13.14
C GLU A 152 3.98 31.44 14.36
N VAL A 153 4.43 30.20 14.12
CA VAL A 153 5.02 29.38 15.18
C VAL A 153 6.36 30.05 15.49
N ASP A 154 6.43 30.60 16.69
CA ASP A 154 7.66 31.05 17.31
C ASP A 154 8.71 29.94 17.08
N ASP A 155 9.90 30.25 16.62
CA ASP A 155 11.04 29.45 16.18
C ASP A 155 11.29 28.08 16.85
N GLY A 156 10.26 27.38 17.28
CA GLY A 156 10.24 26.05 17.91
C GLY A 156 10.11 24.94 16.86
N GLU A 157 11.22 24.31 16.58
CA GLU A 157 11.39 23.09 15.78
C GLU A 157 10.55 21.92 16.34
N GLY A 158 9.22 21.92 16.20
CA GLY A 158 8.35 20.83 16.65
C GLY A 158 7.89 19.98 15.45
N MET A 159 8.04 18.67 15.55
CA MET A 159 7.39 17.73 14.62
C MET A 159 6.06 17.28 15.23
N PHE A 160 5.03 17.20 14.42
CA PHE A 160 3.69 16.82 14.88
C PHE A 160 3.12 15.68 14.05
N LEU A 161 2.53 14.70 14.72
CA LEU A 161 1.59 13.77 14.12
C LEU A 161 0.19 14.35 14.24
N ARG A 162 -0.41 14.68 13.12
CA ARG A 162 -1.80 15.16 13.06
C ARG A 162 -2.71 14.02 12.70
N ILE A 163 -3.79 13.87 13.44
CA ILE A 163 -4.81 12.83 13.24
C ILE A 163 -6.12 13.56 12.99
N GLY A 164 -6.77 13.24 11.87
CA GLY A 164 -8.07 13.79 11.50
C GLY A 164 -9.12 12.70 11.31
N GLU A 165 -10.35 12.97 11.66
CA GLU A 165 -11.47 12.09 11.36
C GLU A 165 -12.46 12.80 10.45
N TRP A 166 -12.70 12.23 9.26
CA TRP A 166 -13.81 12.61 8.39
C TRP A 166 -15.05 11.79 8.71
N ASP A 167 -16.20 12.41 8.61
CA ASP A 167 -17.45 11.66 8.62
C ASP A 167 -17.76 11.05 7.24
N ALA A 168 -18.86 10.30 7.14
CA ALA A 168 -19.26 9.65 5.89
C ALA A 168 -19.53 10.65 4.74
N THR A 169 -19.71 11.93 5.03
CA THR A 169 -19.93 13.00 4.03
C THR A 169 -18.65 13.70 3.60
N GLY A 170 -17.49 13.34 4.19
CA GLY A 170 -16.20 13.99 3.94
C GLY A 170 -15.96 15.24 4.80
N ALA A 171 -16.85 15.57 5.73
CA ALA A 171 -16.63 16.68 6.64
C ALA A 171 -15.67 16.29 7.78
N LEU A 172 -14.71 17.16 8.08
CA LEU A 172 -13.76 16.97 9.17
C LEU A 172 -14.48 17.12 10.52
N ARG A 173 -14.51 16.04 11.32
CA ARG A 173 -15.18 15.97 12.62
C ARG A 173 -14.28 16.33 13.78
N SER A 174 -13.07 15.86 13.74
CA SER A 174 -12.10 16.03 14.81
C SER A 174 -10.69 16.12 14.27
N THR A 175 -9.84 16.82 14.99
CA THR A 175 -8.40 16.85 14.77
C THR A 175 -7.68 16.71 16.10
N GLN A 176 -6.60 15.97 16.11
CA GLN A 176 -5.67 15.85 17.24
C GLN A 176 -4.27 16.10 16.73
N SER A 177 -3.44 16.76 17.55
CA SER A 177 -2.03 16.95 17.29
C SER A 177 -1.22 16.31 18.41
N VAL A 178 -0.23 15.54 18.03
CA VAL A 178 0.71 14.87 18.94
C VAL A 178 2.09 15.37 18.60
N GLU A 179 2.77 15.99 19.55
CA GLU A 179 4.16 16.40 19.39
C GLU A 179 5.06 15.16 19.38
N LEU A 180 5.93 15.07 18.37
CA LEU A 180 6.93 14.01 18.20
C LEU A 180 8.30 14.55 18.59
N GLU A 181 9.12 13.74 19.23
CA GLU A 181 10.47 14.16 19.61
C GLU A 181 11.41 14.33 18.39
N ARG A 182 11.06 13.71 17.25
CA ARG A 182 11.85 13.77 16.03
C ARG A 182 11.02 13.45 14.79
N ALA A 183 11.50 13.88 13.66
CA ALA A 183 10.95 13.46 12.38
C ALA A 183 11.27 11.98 12.13
N THR A 184 10.24 11.15 12.07
CA THR A 184 10.34 9.73 11.73
C THR A 184 9.40 9.42 10.56
N TRP A 185 9.70 8.36 9.82
CA TRP A 185 8.80 7.90 8.77
C TRP A 185 7.57 7.23 9.37
N GLN A 186 6.44 7.88 9.20
CA GLN A 186 5.12 7.35 9.58
C GLN A 186 4.39 6.93 8.30
N HIS A 187 4.55 5.67 7.91
CA HIS A 187 3.94 5.14 6.70
C HIS A 187 2.51 4.68 6.94
N ASP A 188 2.30 3.93 8.02
CA ASP A 188 1.00 3.39 8.42
C ASP A 188 0.83 3.47 9.95
N ILE A 189 -0.42 3.48 10.41
CA ILE A 189 -0.78 3.51 11.83
C ILE A 189 -1.80 2.42 12.14
N ALA A 190 -1.92 2.02 13.41
CA ALA A 190 -2.95 1.09 13.82
C ALA A 190 -4.13 1.86 14.43
N VAL A 191 -5.35 1.47 14.07
CA VAL A 191 -6.59 2.09 14.57
C VAL A 191 -7.44 1.04 15.26
N THR A 192 -7.87 1.33 16.49
CA THR A 192 -8.83 0.53 17.24
C THR A 192 -10.15 1.30 17.43
N ALA A 193 -11.12 0.73 18.13
CA ALA A 193 -12.33 1.46 18.49
C ALA A 193 -12.03 2.69 19.38
N GLU A 194 -11.06 2.57 20.28
CA GLU A 194 -10.78 3.57 21.31
C GLU A 194 -9.42 4.29 21.15
N HIS A 195 -8.50 3.75 20.34
CA HIS A 195 -7.13 4.25 20.24
C HIS A 195 -6.62 4.39 18.81
N VAL A 196 -5.67 5.29 18.65
CA VAL A 196 -4.71 5.31 17.54
C VAL A 196 -3.35 4.91 18.09
N VAL A 197 -2.68 3.99 17.40
CA VAL A 197 -1.34 3.51 17.76
C VAL A 197 -0.42 3.78 16.58
N PHE A 198 0.61 4.55 16.81
CA PHE A 198 1.65 4.81 15.81
C PHE A 198 3.00 4.31 16.29
N ILE A 199 3.88 4.00 15.35
CA ILE A 199 5.13 3.32 15.63
C ILE A 199 6.27 4.20 15.12
N GLU A 200 7.05 4.75 16.04
CA GLU A 200 8.29 5.43 15.71
C GLU A 200 9.42 4.41 15.54
N SER A 201 9.61 3.98 14.30
CA SER A 201 10.83 3.26 13.91
C SER A 201 12.03 4.21 13.96
N PRO A 202 13.24 3.72 14.28
CA PRO A 202 14.43 4.56 14.35
C PRO A 202 14.90 5.00 12.96
N THR A 203 14.16 5.94 12.37
CA THR A 203 14.42 6.52 11.06
C THR A 203 14.65 8.02 11.18
N THR A 204 15.28 8.61 10.18
CA THR A 204 15.51 10.05 10.07
C THR A 204 15.40 10.48 8.61
N PRO A 205 14.95 11.72 8.34
CA PRO A 205 15.00 12.26 6.99
C PRO A 205 16.43 12.23 6.42
N LEU A 206 16.54 11.84 5.16
CA LEU A 206 17.82 11.92 4.44
C LEU A 206 18.09 13.37 3.99
N PRO A 207 19.34 13.80 3.91
CA PRO A 207 19.68 15.12 3.37
C PRO A 207 19.16 15.31 1.95
N GLU A 208 18.82 16.55 1.58
CA GLU A 208 18.40 16.89 0.22
C GLU A 208 19.39 16.35 -0.83
N GLY A 209 18.85 15.74 -1.88
CA GLY A 209 19.63 15.14 -2.96
C GLY A 209 20.05 13.68 -2.72
N HIS A 210 19.76 13.09 -1.56
CA HIS A 210 19.87 11.66 -1.34
C HIS A 210 18.54 10.98 -1.72
N GLY A 211 18.62 9.87 -2.45
CA GLY A 211 17.44 9.06 -2.79
C GLY A 211 16.77 9.35 -4.13
N GLY A 212 17.26 10.24 -4.95
CA GLY A 212 16.66 10.52 -6.27
C GLY A 212 15.21 11.01 -6.17
N SER A 213 14.32 10.55 -7.04
CA SER A 213 12.87 10.85 -7.02
C SER A 213 12.09 9.91 -6.09
N SER A 214 12.69 9.45 -4.99
CA SER A 214 12.04 8.52 -4.08
C SER A 214 10.97 9.18 -3.22
N ALA A 215 9.82 8.53 -3.10
CA ALA A 215 8.72 8.94 -2.24
C ALA A 215 9.03 8.83 -0.73
N VAL A 216 10.14 8.18 -0.35
CA VAL A 216 10.50 7.93 1.06
C VAL A 216 11.93 8.39 1.33
N PRO A 217 12.14 9.68 1.62
CA PRO A 217 13.48 10.22 1.86
C PRO A 217 13.93 10.00 3.32
N PHE A 218 13.89 8.77 3.80
CA PHE A 218 14.29 8.40 5.16
C PHE A 218 15.38 7.33 5.16
N GLY A 219 16.23 7.39 6.17
CA GLY A 219 17.27 6.41 6.46
C GLY A 219 17.13 5.83 7.87
N TRP A 220 17.65 4.63 8.06
CA TRP A 220 17.72 3.99 9.38
C TRP A 220 18.82 4.60 10.25
N VAL A 221 18.51 4.80 11.54
CA VAL A 221 19.47 5.32 12.53
C VAL A 221 19.98 4.17 13.40
N PRO A 222 21.19 3.68 13.18
CA PRO A 222 21.75 2.58 13.98
C PRO A 222 21.86 2.95 15.45
N GLY A 223 21.42 2.05 16.33
CA GLY A 223 21.52 2.22 17.78
C GLY A 223 20.48 3.18 18.40
N ALA A 224 19.60 3.79 17.60
CA ALA A 224 18.47 4.53 18.16
C ALA A 224 17.35 3.58 18.61
N GLU A 225 16.59 4.02 19.61
CA GLU A 225 15.45 3.28 20.13
C GLU A 225 14.21 3.49 19.26
N GLY A 226 13.33 2.48 19.22
CA GLY A 226 11.98 2.61 18.71
C GLY A 226 10.98 2.93 19.81
N TRP A 227 9.84 3.47 19.43
CA TRP A 227 8.76 3.81 20.36
C TRP A 227 7.40 3.49 19.76
N VAL A 228 6.45 3.20 20.63
CA VAL A 228 5.03 3.09 20.29
C VAL A 228 4.31 4.21 21.03
N GLY A 229 3.62 5.05 20.26
CA GLY A 229 2.71 6.06 20.78
C GLY A 229 1.28 5.55 20.78
N VAL A 230 0.56 5.72 21.90
CA VAL A 230 -0.85 5.36 22.02
C VAL A 230 -1.64 6.59 22.39
N VAL A 231 -2.60 6.96 21.54
CA VAL A 231 -3.47 8.13 21.69
C VAL A 231 -4.92 7.67 21.76
N PRO A 232 -5.70 8.11 22.79
CA PRO A 232 -7.13 7.88 22.79
C PRO A 232 -7.81 8.58 21.60
N ARG A 233 -8.78 7.94 20.97
CA ARG A 233 -9.65 8.54 19.95
C ARG A 233 -10.76 9.38 20.60
N GLY A 234 -11.33 10.30 19.83
CA GLY A 234 -12.55 11.03 20.23
C GLY A 234 -12.30 12.29 21.06
N GLY A 235 -11.10 12.85 21.05
CA GLY A 235 -10.89 14.23 21.50
C GLY A 235 -11.68 15.19 20.60
N GLY A 236 -12.57 16.03 21.17
CA GLY A 236 -13.38 16.98 20.41
C GLY A 236 -12.54 17.94 19.55
N VAL A 237 -13.21 18.76 18.71
CA VAL A 237 -12.56 19.80 17.89
C VAL A 237 -11.87 20.81 18.82
N GLY A 238 -10.54 20.80 18.83
CA GLY A 238 -9.69 21.68 19.62
C GLY A 238 -8.34 21.02 19.91
N PRO A 239 -7.32 21.78 20.34
CA PRO A 239 -6.05 21.19 20.77
C PRO A 239 -6.30 20.37 22.04
N ALA A 240 -6.85 19.18 21.88
CA ALA A 240 -6.93 18.21 22.95
C ALA A 240 -5.51 17.69 23.14
N THR A 241 -4.88 18.07 24.24
CA THR A 241 -3.74 17.33 24.78
C THR A 241 -4.26 15.95 25.18
N ALA A 242 -4.50 15.10 24.19
CA ALA A 242 -4.77 13.68 24.43
C ALA A 242 -3.62 13.15 25.27
N THR A 243 -3.92 12.35 26.29
CA THR A 243 -2.88 11.76 27.12
C THR A 243 -2.12 10.75 26.25
N LEU A 244 -1.08 11.23 25.60
CA LEU A 244 -0.17 10.42 24.82
C LEU A 244 0.61 9.52 25.78
N ARG A 245 0.63 8.24 25.46
CA ARG A 245 1.43 7.25 26.19
C ARG A 245 2.51 6.72 25.28
N TRP A 246 3.75 6.92 25.67
CA TRP A 246 4.92 6.36 25.00
C TRP A 246 5.36 5.05 25.65
N ILE A 247 5.67 4.07 24.82
CA ILE A 247 6.14 2.75 25.25
C ILE A 247 7.37 2.41 24.43
N ARG A 248 8.45 2.05 25.12
CA ARG A 248 9.70 1.68 24.44
C ARG A 248 9.53 0.41 23.62
N LEU A 249 10.09 0.43 22.41
CA LEU A 249 10.07 -0.66 21.45
C LEU A 249 11.50 -1.07 21.08
N ASP A 250 11.78 -2.36 21.05
CA ASP A 250 13.01 -2.86 20.45
C ASP A 250 13.06 -2.44 18.97
N PRO A 251 14.21 -1.93 18.49
CA PRO A 251 14.33 -1.37 17.16
C PRO A 251 13.84 -2.31 16.06
N CYS A 252 12.87 -1.88 15.30
CA CYS A 252 12.36 -2.56 14.12
C CYS A 252 11.70 -1.53 13.18
N LEU A 253 11.49 -1.90 11.93
CA LEU A 253 10.69 -1.09 11.00
C LEU A 253 9.34 -1.78 10.77
N VAL A 254 8.28 -1.04 10.95
CA VAL A 254 6.92 -1.45 10.57
C VAL A 254 6.52 -0.70 9.31
N THR A 255 6.10 -1.44 8.30
CA THR A 255 5.63 -0.89 7.03
C THR A 255 4.11 -0.82 7.00
N HIS A 256 3.42 -1.92 7.28
CA HIS A 256 1.98 -2.00 7.17
C HIS A 256 1.33 -2.61 8.41
N VAL A 257 0.10 -2.21 8.66
CA VAL A 257 -0.76 -2.76 9.70
C VAL A 257 -1.85 -3.61 9.06
N LEU A 258 -1.94 -4.89 9.45
CA LEU A 258 -3.05 -5.76 9.05
C LEU A 258 -4.35 -5.33 9.71
N GLY A 259 -4.29 -4.93 10.98
CA GLY A 259 -5.40 -4.45 11.76
C GLY A 259 -5.12 -4.46 13.27
N ALA A 260 -5.98 -3.79 14.02
CA ALA A 260 -5.85 -3.67 15.47
C ALA A 260 -7.22 -3.65 16.17
N TYR A 261 -7.24 -3.99 17.46
CA TYR A 261 -8.46 -3.93 18.26
C TYR A 261 -8.16 -3.80 19.76
N ASP A 262 -9.14 -3.29 20.50
CA ASP A 262 -9.11 -3.26 21.97
C ASP A 262 -9.60 -4.61 22.52
N ALA A 263 -8.76 -5.30 23.29
CA ALA A 263 -9.10 -6.56 23.92
C ALA A 263 -9.90 -6.35 25.22
N PRO A 264 -10.75 -7.32 25.64
CA PRO A 264 -11.60 -7.17 26.83
C PRO A 264 -10.85 -6.96 28.15
N ASP A 265 -9.58 -7.30 28.22
CA ASP A 265 -8.71 -7.11 29.39
C ASP A 265 -7.96 -5.77 29.39
N GLY A 266 -8.31 -4.86 28.46
CA GLY A 266 -7.71 -3.55 28.32
C GLY A 266 -6.40 -3.51 27.56
N ALA A 267 -5.97 -4.62 26.95
CA ALA A 267 -4.83 -4.62 26.05
C ALA A 267 -5.24 -4.15 24.66
N ILE A 268 -4.32 -3.50 23.97
CA ILE A 268 -4.42 -3.26 22.53
C ILE A 268 -3.69 -4.39 21.81
N VAL A 269 -4.35 -5.02 20.86
CA VAL A 269 -3.75 -6.07 20.02
C VAL A 269 -3.66 -5.54 18.59
N LEU A 270 -2.48 -5.64 17.98
CA LEU A 270 -2.27 -5.27 16.58
C LEU A 270 -1.42 -6.32 15.87
N TYR A 271 -1.62 -6.42 14.57
CA TYR A 271 -0.85 -7.29 13.67
C TYR A 271 -0.15 -6.41 12.64
N VAL A 272 1.16 -6.55 12.52
CA VAL A 272 2.01 -5.65 11.70
C VAL A 272 2.97 -6.44 10.83
N CYS A 273 3.30 -5.90 9.65
CA CYS A 273 4.46 -6.32 8.86
C CYS A 273 5.69 -5.67 9.46
N CYS A 274 6.53 -6.47 10.09
CA CYS A 274 7.68 -6.01 10.86
C CYS A 274 8.99 -6.53 10.29
N TYR A 275 9.94 -5.63 10.07
CA TYR A 275 11.31 -5.91 9.66
C TYR A 275 12.23 -5.79 10.86
N GLY A 276 13.13 -6.74 11.03
CA GLY A 276 14.19 -6.65 12.05
C GLY A 276 15.10 -5.43 11.83
N ALA A 277 15.75 -4.99 12.91
CA ALA A 277 16.76 -3.94 12.78
C ALA A 277 17.85 -4.37 11.77
N PRO A 278 18.27 -3.47 10.85
CA PRO A 278 19.41 -3.73 9.98
C PRO A 278 20.66 -4.03 10.79
N GLU A 279 21.54 -4.87 10.25
CA GLU A 279 22.84 -5.13 10.90
C GLU A 279 23.62 -3.82 11.09
N VAL A 280 24.20 -3.66 12.27
CA VAL A 280 24.91 -2.46 12.71
C VAL A 280 26.07 -2.14 11.75
N GLY A 281 26.09 -0.93 11.19
CA GLY A 281 27.24 -0.40 10.45
C GLY A 281 26.97 0.18 9.07
N GLN A 282 25.78 0.03 8.51
CA GLN A 282 25.40 0.65 7.25
C GLN A 282 24.17 1.55 7.44
N PRO A 283 24.20 2.83 7.00
CA PRO A 283 22.99 3.59 6.84
C PRO A 283 22.12 2.89 5.78
N VAL A 284 20.95 2.42 6.16
CA VAL A 284 20.01 1.83 5.22
C VAL A 284 19.18 2.98 4.64
N ASP A 285 19.42 3.27 3.39
CA ASP A 285 18.57 4.17 2.62
C ASP A 285 17.25 3.45 2.33
N LEU A 286 16.19 3.83 3.04
CA LEU A 286 14.86 3.27 2.85
C LEU A 286 14.29 3.66 1.47
N SER A 287 14.79 4.75 0.88
CA SER A 287 14.39 5.17 -0.45
C SER A 287 14.78 4.17 -1.53
N ALA A 288 15.96 3.57 -1.42
CA ALA A 288 16.43 2.51 -2.32
C ALA A 288 15.68 1.19 -2.10
N SER A 289 15.12 0.99 -0.90
CA SER A 289 14.39 -0.21 -0.54
C SER A 289 12.94 -0.21 -1.05
N VAL A 290 12.37 0.97 -1.32
CA VAL A 290 10.96 1.14 -1.71
C VAL A 290 10.80 1.28 -3.22
N VAL A 291 11.80 1.77 -3.96
CA VAL A 291 11.69 2.02 -5.41
C VAL A 291 12.90 1.45 -6.16
N GLY A 292 12.81 0.22 -6.64
CA GLY A 292 13.78 -0.33 -7.59
C GLY A 292 13.35 -0.15 -9.04
N PRO A 293 14.27 -0.28 -10.04
CA PRO A 293 13.96 -0.12 -11.46
C PRO A 293 12.94 -1.13 -12.00
N ALA A 294 12.52 -2.11 -11.20
CA ALA A 294 11.46 -3.08 -11.50
C ALA A 294 10.14 -2.79 -10.77
N GLY A 295 9.98 -1.60 -10.20
CA GLY A 295 8.84 -1.24 -9.33
C GLY A 295 9.21 -1.32 -7.86
N VAL A 296 8.36 -0.75 -6.99
CA VAL A 296 8.58 -0.72 -5.54
C VAL A 296 8.82 -2.14 -5.04
N GLY A 297 10.08 -2.49 -4.78
CA GLY A 297 10.50 -3.72 -4.16
C GLY A 297 11.11 -3.36 -2.83
N LEU A 298 10.54 -3.85 -1.76
CA LEU A 298 11.30 -3.90 -0.53
C LEU A 298 12.45 -4.88 -0.77
N SER A 299 13.54 -4.40 -1.38
CA SER A 299 14.83 -5.07 -1.22
C SER A 299 15.02 -5.10 0.28
N GLY A 300 14.95 -6.28 0.91
CA GLY A 300 14.82 -6.42 2.34
C GLY A 300 15.59 -5.37 3.12
N ILE A 301 14.94 -4.72 4.05
CA ILE A 301 15.50 -3.60 4.80
C ILE A 301 16.73 -4.12 5.54
N GLY A 302 17.91 -3.68 5.12
CA GLY A 302 19.17 -4.16 5.70
C GLY A 302 19.38 -5.68 5.58
N GLY A 303 18.87 -6.34 4.53
CA GLY A 303 19.00 -7.79 4.34
C GLY A 303 17.93 -8.62 5.05
N THR A 304 16.94 -8.00 5.72
CA THR A 304 15.84 -8.71 6.37
C THR A 304 14.55 -8.61 5.53
N LEU A 305 13.71 -9.63 5.62
CA LEU A 305 12.35 -9.63 5.07
C LEU A 305 11.35 -9.36 6.20
N GLY A 306 10.25 -8.67 5.87
CA GLY A 306 9.18 -8.43 6.82
C GLY A 306 8.43 -9.71 7.16
N VAL A 307 8.05 -9.88 8.41
CA VAL A 307 7.21 -10.98 8.88
C VAL A 307 5.95 -10.43 9.56
N LEU A 308 4.89 -11.24 9.59
CA LEU A 308 3.71 -10.86 10.36
C LEU A 308 3.97 -11.11 11.84
N GLU A 309 3.88 -10.05 12.62
CA GLU A 309 3.92 -10.13 14.08
C GLU A 309 2.58 -9.73 14.69
N ARG A 310 2.21 -10.40 15.77
CA ARG A 310 1.16 -9.97 16.69
C ARG A 310 1.81 -9.24 17.86
N TRP A 311 1.42 -8.01 18.07
CA TRP A 311 1.81 -7.24 19.25
C TRP A 311 0.62 -7.11 20.21
N ARG A 312 0.91 -7.25 21.49
CA ARG A 312 -0.07 -7.04 22.56
C ARG A 312 0.50 -6.00 23.53
N ILE A 313 -0.17 -4.87 23.59
CA ILE A 313 0.22 -3.73 24.42
C ILE A 313 -0.68 -3.70 25.66
N LEU A 314 -0.09 -3.85 26.84
CA LEU A 314 -0.80 -3.72 28.11
C LEU A 314 0.04 -2.90 29.09
N GLY A 315 -0.50 -1.76 29.56
CA GLY A 315 0.29 -0.80 30.33
C GLY A 315 1.49 -0.31 29.50
N GLU A 316 2.68 -0.43 30.03
CA GLU A 316 3.95 -0.03 29.39
C GLU A 316 4.69 -1.22 28.74
N THR A 317 4.01 -2.35 28.57
CA THR A 317 4.62 -3.58 28.06
C THR A 317 4.10 -3.91 26.67
N ILE A 318 5.00 -4.28 25.78
CA ILE A 318 4.71 -4.83 24.46
C ILE A 318 5.17 -6.28 24.42
N GLU A 319 4.22 -7.20 24.28
CA GLU A 319 4.52 -8.60 23.96
C GLU A 319 4.46 -8.75 22.43
N ARG A 320 5.56 -9.23 21.84
CA ARG A 320 5.67 -9.46 20.38
C ARG A 320 5.75 -10.94 20.10
N VAL A 321 4.96 -11.42 19.17
CA VAL A 321 4.93 -12.83 18.75
C VAL A 321 4.89 -12.88 17.23
N GLN A 322 5.90 -13.49 16.63
CA GLN A 322 5.89 -13.78 15.21
C GLN A 322 4.79 -14.82 14.89
N VAL A 323 3.94 -14.52 13.91
CA VAL A 323 2.82 -15.38 13.53
C VAL A 323 3.28 -16.51 12.61
N ASP A 324 4.19 -16.22 11.68
CA ASP A 324 4.73 -17.18 10.72
C ASP A 324 6.15 -16.76 10.29
N GLU A 325 6.94 -17.69 9.81
CA GLU A 325 8.33 -17.45 9.36
C GLU A 325 8.41 -16.90 7.93
N ARG A 326 7.33 -17.00 7.15
CA ARG A 326 7.29 -16.49 5.78
C ARG A 326 7.25 -14.98 5.78
N SER A 327 7.90 -14.42 4.77
CA SER A 327 7.91 -12.99 4.58
C SER A 327 6.61 -12.52 3.94
N VAL A 328 6.09 -11.39 4.45
CA VAL A 328 4.78 -10.85 4.08
C VAL A 328 4.84 -9.35 3.87
N GLU A 329 3.96 -8.89 2.98
CA GLU A 329 3.65 -7.48 2.76
C GLU A 329 2.22 -7.28 2.27
N TYR A 330 1.77 -6.02 2.24
CA TYR A 330 0.42 -5.64 1.81
C TYR A 330 -0.67 -6.43 2.51
N PRO A 331 -0.70 -6.43 3.86
CA PRO A 331 -1.68 -7.18 4.61
C PRO A 331 -3.06 -6.56 4.49
N ARG A 332 -4.08 -7.39 4.40
CA ARG A 332 -5.47 -6.97 4.34
C ARG A 332 -6.36 -7.90 5.17
N MET A 333 -7.44 -7.34 5.70
CA MET A 333 -8.53 -8.06 6.33
C MET A 333 -9.87 -7.61 5.76
N ASP A 334 -10.97 -8.09 6.31
CA ASP A 334 -12.28 -7.53 6.03
C ASP A 334 -12.35 -6.07 6.55
N ALA A 335 -12.33 -5.11 5.64
CA ALA A 335 -12.29 -3.68 5.96
C ALA A 335 -13.48 -3.18 6.81
N ARG A 336 -14.56 -3.99 6.94
CA ARG A 336 -15.69 -3.67 7.82
C ARG A 336 -15.38 -3.95 9.29
N LEU A 337 -14.33 -4.71 9.58
CA LEU A 337 -13.87 -5.07 10.91
C LEU A 337 -12.71 -4.19 11.39
N GLU A 338 -12.36 -3.13 10.65
CA GLU A 338 -11.28 -2.24 11.06
C GLU A 338 -11.58 -1.60 12.42
N GLY A 339 -10.62 -1.68 13.33
CA GLY A 339 -10.78 -1.27 14.73
C GLY A 339 -11.48 -2.28 15.63
N ALA A 340 -11.97 -3.40 15.10
CA ALA A 340 -12.62 -4.48 15.84
C ALA A 340 -11.83 -5.78 15.75
N ALA A 341 -12.11 -6.72 16.64
CA ALA A 341 -11.50 -8.04 16.62
C ALA A 341 -11.86 -8.79 15.32
N PHE A 342 -10.87 -9.39 14.69
CA PHE A 342 -10.99 -10.14 13.45
C PHE A 342 -10.27 -11.49 13.56
N ARG A 343 -10.68 -12.45 12.74
CA ARG A 343 -10.11 -13.79 12.73
C ARG A 343 -9.19 -14.03 11.54
N PHE A 344 -9.56 -13.52 10.37
CA PHE A 344 -8.84 -13.79 9.14
C PHE A 344 -8.05 -12.57 8.65
N GLY A 345 -6.80 -12.81 8.27
CA GLY A 345 -5.95 -11.87 7.59
C GLY A 345 -5.43 -12.45 6.28
N TYR A 346 -5.09 -11.60 5.34
CA TYR A 346 -4.54 -11.95 4.05
C TYR A 346 -3.32 -11.08 3.76
N SER A 347 -2.32 -11.60 3.05
CA SER A 347 -1.15 -10.82 2.66
C SER A 347 -0.54 -11.35 1.37
N LEU A 348 0.35 -10.56 0.79
CA LEU A 348 1.34 -11.07 -0.15
C LEU A 348 2.36 -11.92 0.61
N GLU A 349 2.73 -13.06 0.06
CA GLU A 349 3.95 -13.77 0.39
C GLU A 349 5.08 -13.21 -0.47
N THR A 350 6.18 -12.79 0.15
CA THR A 350 7.37 -12.29 -0.54
C THR A 350 8.54 -13.25 -0.34
N ALA A 351 9.44 -13.32 -1.31
CA ALA A 351 10.65 -14.14 -1.20
C ALA A 351 11.81 -13.46 -1.91
N TRP A 352 13.02 -13.78 -1.47
CA TRP A 352 14.21 -13.37 -2.20
C TRP A 352 14.27 -14.06 -3.56
N THR A 353 14.31 -13.28 -4.61
CA THR A 353 14.51 -13.79 -5.98
C THR A 353 15.77 -13.15 -6.55
N ALA A 354 16.55 -13.95 -7.29
CA ALA A 354 17.63 -13.37 -8.08
C ALA A 354 17.02 -12.53 -9.20
N VAL A 355 17.34 -11.24 -9.23
CA VAL A 355 16.95 -10.38 -10.35
C VAL A 355 17.67 -10.88 -11.60
N PRO A 356 16.97 -11.35 -12.66
CA PRO A 356 17.63 -11.69 -13.89
C PRO A 356 18.31 -10.42 -14.45
N PRO A 357 19.53 -10.48 -14.95
CA PRO A 357 20.16 -9.33 -15.57
C PRO A 357 19.25 -8.81 -16.68
N ALA A 358 19.01 -7.50 -16.69
CA ALA A 358 18.19 -6.85 -17.71
C ALA A 358 18.64 -7.32 -19.10
N SER A 359 17.72 -7.88 -19.88
CA SER A 359 18.00 -8.42 -21.20
C SER A 359 18.57 -7.31 -22.10
N GLY A 360 19.89 -7.30 -22.30
CA GLY A 360 20.61 -6.31 -23.09
C GLY A 360 21.99 -5.91 -22.57
N ALA A 361 22.30 -6.14 -21.29
CA ALA A 361 23.64 -5.93 -20.77
C ALA A 361 24.53 -7.13 -21.09
N ARG A 362 25.32 -7.05 -22.14
CA ARG A 362 26.43 -7.98 -22.36
C ARG A 362 27.35 -7.92 -21.15
N ALA A 363 27.42 -9.02 -20.40
CA ALA A 363 28.40 -9.19 -19.35
C ALA A 363 29.80 -8.94 -19.95
N ARG A 364 30.41 -7.83 -19.59
CA ARG A 364 31.87 -7.66 -19.76
C ARG A 364 32.50 -8.55 -18.70
N ALA A 365 33.07 -9.66 -19.15
CA ALA A 365 33.93 -10.48 -18.34
C ALA A 365 35.14 -9.65 -17.89
N GLY A 366 35.14 -9.25 -16.63
CA GLY A 366 36.21 -8.51 -15.98
C GLY A 366 35.90 -8.35 -14.51
N ALA A 367 36.40 -9.27 -13.70
CA ALA A 367 36.70 -9.21 -12.28
C ALA A 367 35.67 -8.45 -11.37
N GLY A 368 34.77 -9.18 -10.73
CA GLY A 368 33.89 -8.70 -9.68
C GLY A 368 32.46 -9.16 -9.91
N GLY A 369 31.97 -10.13 -9.15
CA GLY A 369 30.68 -10.79 -9.37
C GLY A 369 29.53 -9.82 -9.46
N GLY A 370 29.03 -9.60 -10.65
CA GLY A 370 27.83 -8.82 -10.93
C GLY A 370 26.60 -9.73 -10.99
N GLY A 371 26.27 -10.41 -9.93
CA GLY A 371 24.90 -10.84 -9.68
C GLY A 371 24.15 -9.60 -9.19
N GLY A 372 23.03 -9.25 -9.84
CA GLY A 372 22.15 -8.22 -9.26
C GLY A 372 21.80 -8.63 -7.82
N ASP A 373 21.73 -7.65 -6.93
CA ASP A 373 21.36 -7.91 -5.54
C ASP A 373 19.99 -8.63 -5.50
N PRO A 374 19.80 -9.57 -4.59
CA PRO A 374 18.52 -10.26 -4.45
C PRO A 374 17.43 -9.26 -4.08
N GLU A 375 16.29 -9.31 -4.75
CA GLU A 375 15.14 -8.45 -4.51
C GLU A 375 13.98 -9.28 -3.94
N ALA A 376 13.29 -8.73 -2.93
CA ALA A 376 12.08 -9.33 -2.41
C ALA A 376 10.95 -9.18 -3.42
N THR A 377 10.43 -10.29 -3.92
CA THR A 377 9.40 -10.31 -4.97
C THR A 377 8.16 -11.04 -4.45
N PRO A 378 6.94 -10.53 -4.72
CA PRO A 378 5.72 -11.25 -4.43
C PRO A 378 5.69 -12.59 -5.16
N VAL A 379 5.48 -13.68 -4.43
CA VAL A 379 5.44 -15.03 -4.97
C VAL A 379 4.07 -15.71 -4.81
N GLY A 380 3.24 -15.23 -3.89
CA GLY A 380 1.95 -15.83 -3.59
C GLY A 380 1.09 -14.96 -2.69
N LEU A 381 -0.04 -15.53 -2.29
CA LEU A 381 -0.92 -14.99 -1.26
C LEU A 381 -0.94 -15.93 -0.06
N LEU A 382 -1.03 -15.36 1.14
CA LEU A 382 -1.25 -16.07 2.38
C LEU A 382 -2.61 -15.69 2.97
N LYS A 383 -3.27 -16.66 3.57
CA LYS A 383 -4.43 -16.48 4.44
C LYS A 383 -4.07 -16.98 5.83
N PHE A 384 -4.30 -16.17 6.83
CA PHE A 384 -4.08 -16.48 8.24
C PHE A 384 -5.43 -16.71 8.93
N ASP A 385 -5.66 -17.87 9.53
CA ASP A 385 -6.67 -18.08 10.56
C ASP A 385 -6.01 -17.83 11.92
N LEU A 386 -6.08 -16.59 12.39
CA LEU A 386 -5.41 -16.13 13.60
C LEU A 386 -5.93 -16.78 14.87
N ALA A 387 -7.17 -17.28 14.86
CA ALA A 387 -7.75 -17.96 15.99
C ALA A 387 -7.27 -19.42 16.12
N ARG A 388 -6.94 -20.06 14.99
CA ARG A 388 -6.47 -21.46 14.95
C ARG A 388 -4.97 -21.59 14.73
N ASN A 389 -4.30 -20.49 14.43
CA ASN A 389 -2.89 -20.49 14.00
C ASN A 389 -2.67 -21.39 12.77
N GLU A 390 -3.59 -21.32 11.81
CA GLU A 390 -3.53 -22.07 10.55
C GLU A 390 -3.26 -21.11 9.40
N ILE A 391 -2.44 -21.54 8.44
CA ILE A 391 -2.08 -20.71 7.30
C ILE A 391 -2.28 -21.49 6.01
N ALA A 392 -3.01 -20.89 5.07
CA ALA A 392 -3.15 -21.37 3.70
C ALA A 392 -2.37 -20.47 2.74
N SER A 393 -1.87 -21.03 1.65
CA SER A 393 -1.14 -20.30 0.62
C SER A 393 -1.68 -20.59 -0.77
N TRP A 394 -1.56 -19.62 -1.65
CA TRP A 394 -1.88 -19.73 -3.06
C TRP A 394 -0.78 -19.07 -3.89
N ASN A 395 -0.44 -19.67 -5.04
CA ASN A 395 0.56 -19.15 -5.95
C ASN A 395 0.01 -19.18 -7.39
N PRO A 396 0.14 -18.08 -8.15
CA PRO A 396 -0.39 -17.99 -9.52
C PRO A 396 0.39 -18.82 -10.54
N GLY A 397 1.53 -19.36 -10.16
CA GLY A 397 2.42 -20.13 -11.05
C GLY A 397 3.53 -19.30 -11.70
N PRO A 398 4.42 -19.95 -12.45
CA PRO A 398 5.62 -19.33 -12.99
C PRO A 398 5.32 -18.16 -13.93
N GLY A 399 6.13 -17.11 -13.85
CA GLY A 399 6.00 -15.90 -14.67
C GLY A 399 4.80 -15.02 -14.33
N ARG A 400 4.21 -15.23 -13.15
CA ARG A 400 3.09 -14.46 -12.62
C ARG A 400 3.40 -13.93 -11.26
N THR A 401 3.13 -12.65 -11.06
CA THR A 401 3.38 -11.92 -9.81
C THR A 401 2.07 -11.36 -9.30
N PRO A 402 1.58 -11.82 -8.13
CA PRO A 402 0.35 -11.30 -7.55
C PRO A 402 0.58 -9.92 -6.90
N SER A 403 -0.48 -9.19 -6.72
CA SER A 403 -0.52 -7.93 -5.96
C SER A 403 -1.29 -8.12 -4.65
N GLU A 404 -1.45 -7.03 -3.92
CA GLU A 404 -2.26 -6.93 -2.71
C GLU A 404 -3.58 -7.71 -2.84
N PRO A 405 -3.92 -8.60 -1.88
CA PRO A 405 -5.21 -9.28 -1.84
C PRO A 405 -6.28 -8.39 -1.23
N LEU A 406 -7.39 -8.17 -1.94
CA LEU A 406 -8.54 -7.46 -1.40
C LEU A 406 -9.66 -8.46 -1.06
N PHE A 407 -10.06 -8.51 0.19
CA PHE A 407 -11.16 -9.35 0.61
C PHE A 407 -12.51 -8.66 0.33
N VAL A 408 -13.37 -9.37 -0.38
CA VAL A 408 -14.74 -8.95 -0.69
C VAL A 408 -15.68 -9.99 -0.10
N ARG A 409 -16.45 -9.61 0.93
CA ARG A 409 -17.40 -10.51 1.55
C ARG A 409 -18.54 -10.88 0.59
N ALA A 410 -18.93 -12.14 0.61
CA ALA A 410 -20.15 -12.59 -0.07
C ALA A 410 -21.39 -11.89 0.54
N ILE A 411 -22.35 -11.49 -0.31
CA ILE A 411 -23.54 -10.74 0.15
C ILE A 411 -24.33 -11.55 1.16
N ASP A 412 -24.53 -12.85 0.90
CA ASP A 412 -25.27 -13.77 1.76
C ASP A 412 -24.34 -14.55 2.72
N GLY A 413 -23.07 -14.15 2.81
CA GLY A 413 -22.09 -14.84 3.66
C GLY A 413 -22.36 -14.62 5.17
N HIS A 414 -22.38 -15.67 5.94
CA HIS A 414 -22.56 -15.67 7.39
C HIS A 414 -21.26 -15.89 8.16
N GLY A 415 -20.28 -16.57 7.53
CA GLY A 415 -18.94 -16.80 8.09
C GLY A 415 -17.96 -15.66 7.82
N ASP A 416 -16.96 -15.47 8.68
CA ASP A 416 -15.97 -14.41 8.56
C ASP A 416 -15.04 -14.57 7.34
N GLU A 417 -14.96 -15.77 6.77
CA GLU A 417 -14.15 -16.10 5.59
C GLU A 417 -14.98 -16.28 4.32
N GLU A 418 -16.32 -16.17 4.40
CA GLU A 418 -17.19 -16.32 3.24
C GLU A 418 -17.13 -15.09 2.34
N GLY A 419 -16.40 -15.23 1.25
CA GLY A 419 -16.14 -14.14 0.31
C GLY A 419 -15.03 -14.47 -0.68
N TRP A 420 -14.58 -13.43 -1.35
CA TRP A 420 -13.69 -13.52 -2.47
C TRP A 420 -12.40 -12.74 -2.18
N LEU A 421 -11.27 -13.26 -2.64
CA LEU A 421 -10.05 -12.48 -2.72
C LEU A 421 -9.84 -12.04 -4.17
N LEU A 422 -9.75 -10.73 -4.35
CA LEU A 422 -9.38 -10.14 -5.62
C LEU A 422 -7.90 -9.75 -5.57
N THR A 423 -7.13 -10.19 -6.54
CA THR A 423 -5.73 -9.76 -6.70
C THR A 423 -5.42 -9.52 -8.17
N VAL A 424 -4.67 -8.46 -8.43
CA VAL A 424 -4.11 -8.23 -9.77
C VAL A 424 -2.85 -9.08 -9.89
N VAL A 425 -2.73 -9.82 -10.98
CA VAL A 425 -1.59 -10.67 -11.28
C VAL A 425 -0.93 -10.20 -12.56
N ASP A 426 0.32 -9.78 -12.47
CA ASP A 426 1.13 -9.48 -13.64
C ASP A 426 1.58 -10.79 -14.30
N ASP A 427 1.26 -11.00 -15.58
CA ASP A 427 1.68 -12.16 -16.37
C ASP A 427 2.71 -11.73 -17.42
N VAL A 428 3.99 -12.00 -17.14
CA VAL A 428 5.09 -11.64 -18.04
C VAL A 428 4.98 -12.33 -19.40
N ASN A 429 4.37 -13.52 -19.45
CA ASN A 429 4.22 -14.26 -20.68
C ASN A 429 3.15 -13.64 -21.60
N ARG A 430 2.16 -12.99 -20.99
CA ARG A 430 1.09 -12.29 -21.71
C ARG A 430 1.44 -10.81 -21.96
N GLY A 431 2.37 -10.25 -21.21
CA GLY A 431 2.73 -8.82 -21.25
C GLY A 431 1.60 -7.92 -20.78
N ALA A 432 0.68 -8.43 -19.94
CA ALA A 432 -0.46 -7.71 -19.39
C ALA A 432 -0.86 -8.33 -18.06
N SER A 433 -1.68 -7.63 -17.29
CA SER A 433 -2.17 -8.14 -16.02
C SER A 433 -3.55 -8.78 -16.13
N ASP A 434 -3.88 -9.59 -15.14
CA ASP A 434 -5.17 -10.24 -14.97
C ASP A 434 -5.69 -9.98 -13.56
N ILE A 435 -7.01 -9.93 -13.36
CA ILE A 435 -7.62 -9.96 -12.04
C ILE A 435 -8.05 -11.39 -11.76
N TYR A 436 -7.51 -11.95 -10.69
CA TYR A 436 -7.90 -13.27 -10.19
C TYR A 436 -8.96 -13.09 -9.10
N VAL A 437 -10.04 -13.85 -9.20
CA VAL A 437 -11.08 -13.97 -8.19
C VAL A 437 -10.96 -15.35 -7.56
N LEU A 438 -10.63 -15.40 -6.28
CA LEU A 438 -10.37 -16.62 -5.52
C LEU A 438 -11.41 -16.75 -4.41
N ASP A 439 -11.89 -17.95 -4.14
CA ASP A 439 -12.70 -18.21 -2.94
C ASP A 439 -11.81 -18.15 -1.70
N ALA A 440 -12.09 -17.21 -0.81
CA ALA A 440 -11.29 -16.98 0.40
C ALA A 440 -11.38 -18.16 1.39
N SER A 441 -12.48 -18.91 1.39
CA SER A 441 -12.66 -20.07 2.29
C SER A 441 -11.81 -21.27 1.88
N THR A 442 -11.54 -21.41 0.59
CA THR A 442 -10.81 -22.55 0.00
C THR A 442 -9.44 -22.16 -0.56
N LEU A 443 -8.90 -21.00 -0.17
CA LEU A 443 -7.60 -20.54 -0.65
C LEU A 443 -6.53 -21.64 -0.52
N GLY A 444 -5.78 -21.86 -1.59
CA GLY A 444 -4.74 -22.91 -1.68
C GLY A 444 -5.24 -24.29 -2.09
N ARG A 445 -6.56 -24.54 -2.13
CA ARG A 445 -7.13 -25.84 -2.52
C ARG A 445 -7.81 -25.84 -3.88
N GLY A 446 -8.17 -24.67 -4.39
CA GLY A 446 -8.98 -24.51 -5.58
C GLY A 446 -8.24 -23.80 -6.74
N ARG A 447 -8.92 -23.82 -7.89
CA ARG A 447 -8.60 -22.93 -9.00
C ARG A 447 -9.30 -21.60 -8.76
N PRO A 448 -8.84 -20.50 -9.42
CA PRO A 448 -9.62 -19.27 -9.46
C PRO A 448 -11.04 -19.52 -9.95
N GLU A 449 -12.02 -18.89 -9.32
CA GLU A 449 -13.41 -18.88 -9.79
C GLU A 449 -13.51 -18.19 -11.15
N ALA A 450 -12.78 -17.07 -11.25
CA ALA A 450 -12.66 -16.34 -12.50
C ALA A 450 -11.28 -15.68 -12.64
N VAL A 451 -10.89 -15.47 -13.91
CA VAL A 451 -9.74 -14.64 -14.28
C VAL A 451 -10.21 -13.64 -15.32
N VAL A 452 -10.12 -12.36 -15.00
CA VAL A 452 -10.47 -11.26 -15.92
C VAL A 452 -9.20 -10.75 -16.58
N HIS A 453 -9.16 -10.78 -17.90
CA HIS A 453 -7.99 -10.42 -18.69
C HIS A 453 -7.97 -8.92 -18.98
N LEU A 454 -7.01 -8.19 -18.42
CA LEU A 454 -6.86 -6.76 -18.64
C LEU A 454 -6.12 -6.45 -19.95
N PRO A 455 -6.42 -5.33 -20.60
CA PRO A 455 -5.74 -4.93 -21.85
C PRO A 455 -4.36 -4.32 -21.62
N ALA A 456 -3.97 -4.08 -20.36
CA ALA A 456 -2.73 -3.42 -19.99
C ALA A 456 -2.08 -4.10 -18.78
N ARG A 457 -0.83 -3.77 -18.52
CA ARG A 457 -0.18 -4.09 -17.24
C ARG A 457 -0.60 -3.08 -16.19
N LEU A 458 -0.87 -3.59 -14.99
CA LEU A 458 -1.09 -2.80 -13.80
C LEU A 458 0.08 -3.02 -12.84
N PRO A 459 0.43 -2.01 -12.05
CA PRO A 459 1.42 -2.16 -10.98
C PRO A 459 0.95 -3.22 -9.98
N VAL A 460 1.87 -4.08 -9.57
CA VAL A 460 1.59 -5.11 -8.56
C VAL A 460 1.81 -4.61 -7.14
N ARG A 461 2.52 -3.50 -6.98
CA ARG A 461 2.91 -2.89 -5.71
C ARG A 461 2.22 -1.54 -5.55
N SER A 462 0.96 -1.58 -5.22
CA SER A 462 0.11 -0.42 -4.99
C SER A 462 -1.11 -0.85 -4.20
N HIS A 463 -1.76 0.11 -3.59
CA HIS A 463 -2.99 -0.14 -2.85
C HIS A 463 -4.21 0.05 -3.72
N GLY A 464 -5.27 -0.66 -3.34
CA GLY A 464 -6.55 -0.55 -4.00
C GLY A 464 -7.71 -0.66 -3.02
N GLU A 465 -8.91 -0.40 -3.51
CA GLU A 465 -10.14 -0.59 -2.76
C GLU A 465 -11.21 -1.23 -3.64
N TRP A 466 -11.98 -2.12 -3.03
CA TRP A 466 -13.23 -2.62 -3.58
C TRP A 466 -14.39 -1.78 -3.09
N VAL A 467 -15.22 -1.30 -4.00
CA VAL A 467 -16.43 -0.55 -3.69
C VAL A 467 -17.64 -1.33 -4.16
N GLN A 468 -18.47 -1.76 -3.23
CA GLN A 468 -19.68 -2.53 -3.51
C GLN A 468 -20.71 -1.64 -4.22
N ALA A 469 -21.46 -2.19 -5.19
CA ALA A 469 -22.36 -1.43 -6.06
C ALA A 469 -23.48 -0.69 -5.31
N ASP A 470 -23.91 -1.14 -4.15
CA ASP A 470 -24.93 -0.47 -3.34
C ASP A 470 -24.43 0.85 -2.71
N ARG A 471 -23.14 1.06 -2.63
CA ARG A 471 -22.52 2.30 -2.15
C ARG A 471 -22.53 3.46 -3.16
N TYR A 472 -22.93 3.19 -4.38
CA TYR A 472 -23.11 4.22 -5.42
C TYR A 472 -24.54 4.78 -5.46
N ARG A 473 -25.41 4.39 -4.49
CA ARG A 473 -26.82 4.79 -4.45
C ARG A 473 -27.08 5.86 -3.40
#